data_f1daab0cc053606731504fcf6b2008a1
#
_entry.id   f1daab0cc053606731504fcf6b2008a1
#
_cell.length_a   1.000
_cell.length_b   1.000
_cell.length_c   1.000
_cell.angle_alpha   90.00
_cell.angle_beta   90.00
_cell.angle_gamma   90.00
#
_symmetry.space_group_name_H-M   'P 1'
#
loop_
_entity.id
_entity.type
_entity.pdbx_description
1 polymer ?
#
loop_
_entity_poly.entity_id
_entity_poly.type
_entity_poly.pdbx_seq_one_letter_code
_entity_poly.pdbx_strand_id
1 'polypeptide(L)'
;MLEKAVELEQNDGYIIDSLGWAFYLTGLIDKSIFYLEKAVSMMPNDATLNDHLGDAYWKSGRRKEASSQWKRVLIIEPNFKNKEKILEKLELGIK
;
A
#
# COMPACT_ATOMS: atom_id res chain seq x y z
N MET A 1 -10.93 -11.26 14.79
CA MET A 1 -10.80 -9.90 14.27
C MET A 1 -9.39 -9.66 13.74
N LEU A 2 -9.26 -8.83 12.75
CA LEU A 2 -7.98 -8.63 12.08
C LEU A 2 -6.87 -8.11 13.01
N GLU A 3 -7.19 -7.17 13.88
CA GLU A 3 -6.18 -6.62 14.79
C GLU A 3 -5.61 -7.68 15.72
N LYS A 4 -6.47 -8.57 16.21
CA LYS A 4 -6.02 -9.66 17.08
C LYS A 4 -5.16 -10.66 16.28
N ALA A 5 -5.53 -10.94 15.03
CA ALA A 5 -4.74 -11.81 14.17
C ALA A 5 -3.36 -11.19 13.92
N VAL A 6 -3.28 -9.88 13.72
CA VAL A 6 -2.01 -9.19 13.52
C VAL A 6 -1.12 -9.29 14.75
N GLU A 7 -1.68 -9.19 15.95
CA GLU A 7 -0.91 -9.35 17.17
C GLU A 7 -0.29 -10.74 17.28
N LEU A 8 -1.01 -11.78 16.83
CA LEU A 8 -0.53 -13.14 16.86
C LEU A 8 0.42 -13.47 15.71
N GLU A 9 0.25 -12.77 14.58
CA GLU A 9 0.98 -13.03 13.34
C GLU A 9 1.82 -11.83 12.92
N GLN A 10 2.56 -11.25 13.87
CA GLN A 10 3.31 -10.01 13.65
C GLN A 10 4.30 -10.07 12.50
N ASN A 11 4.76 -11.27 12.14
CA ASN A 11 5.76 -11.42 11.08
C ASN A 11 5.16 -11.71 9.71
N ASP A 12 3.82 -11.66 9.58
CA ASP A 12 3.15 -11.90 8.32
C ASP A 12 2.75 -10.56 7.67
N GLY A 13 3.57 -10.12 6.73
CA GLY A 13 3.32 -8.87 6.01
C GLY A 13 2.00 -8.85 5.25
N TYR A 14 1.54 -10.00 4.77
CA TYR A 14 0.26 -10.07 4.06
C TYR A 14 -0.93 -9.87 4.99
N ILE A 15 -0.88 -10.39 6.19
CA ILE A 15 -1.94 -10.16 7.17
C ILE A 15 -1.98 -8.69 7.58
N ILE A 16 -0.81 -8.10 7.80
CA ILE A 16 -0.70 -6.68 8.13
C ILE A 16 -1.20 -5.80 6.99
N ASP A 17 -0.86 -6.16 5.75
CA ASP A 17 -1.38 -5.48 4.56
C ASP A 17 -2.90 -5.56 4.49
N SER A 18 -3.47 -6.75 4.75
CA SER A 18 -4.93 -6.93 4.72
C SER A 18 -5.61 -6.01 5.73
N LEU A 19 -5.05 -5.88 6.92
CA LEU A 19 -5.58 -4.98 7.93
C LEU A 19 -5.48 -3.51 7.46
N GLY A 20 -4.31 -3.12 6.94
CA GLY A 20 -4.11 -1.77 6.42
C GLY A 20 -5.06 -1.44 5.29
N TRP A 21 -5.28 -2.39 4.38
CA TRP A 21 -6.20 -2.18 3.27
C TRP A 21 -7.65 -2.08 3.75
N ALA A 22 -8.04 -2.88 4.76
CA ALA A 22 -9.36 -2.77 5.35
C ALA A 22 -9.60 -1.37 5.94
N PHE A 23 -8.60 -0.80 6.62
CA PHE A 23 -8.70 0.57 7.11
C PHE A 23 -8.81 1.58 5.96
N TYR A 24 -8.08 1.36 4.87
CA TYR A 24 -8.19 2.21 3.68
C TYR A 24 -9.63 2.22 3.15
N LEU A 25 -10.23 1.04 3.01
CA LEU A 25 -11.58 0.91 2.47
C LEU A 25 -12.64 1.53 3.38
N THR A 26 -12.38 1.61 4.67
CA THR A 26 -13.31 2.20 5.63
C THR A 26 -13.02 3.67 5.94
N GLY A 27 -12.03 4.24 5.26
CA GLY A 27 -11.72 5.67 5.41
C GLY A 27 -10.82 6.03 6.57
N LEU A 28 -10.33 5.06 7.34
CA LEU A 28 -9.41 5.29 8.46
C LEU A 28 -7.98 5.37 7.93
N ILE A 29 -7.68 6.45 7.22
CA ILE A 29 -6.45 6.55 6.41
C ILE A 29 -5.18 6.57 7.25
N ASP A 30 -5.18 7.25 8.40
CA ASP A 30 -3.98 7.28 9.25
C ASP A 30 -3.63 5.88 9.77
N LYS A 31 -4.63 5.10 10.17
CA LYS A 31 -4.41 3.71 10.58
C LYS A 31 -3.95 2.86 9.39
N SER A 32 -4.56 3.09 8.23
CA SER A 32 -4.17 2.40 7.00
C SER A 32 -2.69 2.59 6.72
N ILE A 33 -2.21 3.82 6.73
CA ILE A 33 -0.80 4.14 6.47
C ILE A 33 0.10 3.46 7.48
N PHE A 34 -0.25 3.50 8.77
CA PHE A 34 0.54 2.87 9.82
C PHE A 34 0.79 1.38 9.50
N TYR A 35 -0.28 0.64 9.21
CA TYR A 35 -0.16 -0.80 8.95
C TYR A 35 0.45 -1.10 7.58
N LEU A 36 0.13 -0.30 6.55
CA LEU A 36 0.71 -0.52 5.23
C LEU A 36 2.22 -0.21 5.22
N GLU A 37 2.66 0.82 5.95
CA GLU A 37 4.09 1.08 6.10
C GLU A 37 4.79 -0.08 6.79
N LYS A 38 4.16 -0.64 7.81
CA LYS A 38 4.71 -1.81 8.49
C LYS A 38 4.81 -3.01 7.56
N ALA A 39 3.76 -3.28 6.78
CA ALA A 39 3.76 -4.38 5.83
C ALA A 39 4.87 -4.22 4.78
N VAL A 40 5.03 -3.01 4.23
CA VAL A 40 6.08 -2.74 3.24
C VAL A 40 7.47 -2.87 3.88
N SER A 41 7.64 -2.46 5.14
CA SER A 41 8.93 -2.61 5.81
C SER A 41 9.33 -4.08 5.97
N MET A 42 8.34 -4.97 6.08
CA MET A 42 8.56 -6.41 6.20
C MET A 42 8.78 -7.07 4.83
N MET A 43 8.13 -6.55 3.80
CA MET A 43 8.17 -7.11 2.44
C MET A 43 8.39 -5.99 1.41
N PRO A 44 9.58 -5.36 1.43
CA PRO A 44 9.81 -4.16 0.62
C PRO A 44 9.79 -4.40 -0.88
N ASN A 45 9.92 -5.63 -1.32
CA ASN A 45 9.93 -5.97 -2.74
C ASN A 45 8.61 -6.56 -3.23
N ASP A 46 7.54 -6.40 -2.46
CA ASP A 46 6.22 -6.83 -2.91
C ASP A 46 5.52 -5.67 -3.60
N ALA A 47 5.23 -5.84 -4.89
CA ALA A 47 4.64 -4.78 -5.70
C ALA A 47 3.24 -4.40 -5.21
N THR A 48 2.42 -5.37 -4.85
CA THR A 48 1.06 -5.12 -4.38
C THR A 48 1.03 -4.29 -3.10
N LEU A 49 1.91 -4.61 -2.15
CA LEU A 49 1.99 -3.87 -0.89
C LEU A 49 2.42 -2.42 -1.13
N ASN A 50 3.38 -2.21 -2.02
CA ASN A 50 3.82 -0.87 -2.37
C ASN A 50 2.71 -0.07 -3.07
N ASP A 51 1.91 -0.73 -3.91
CA ASP A 51 0.77 -0.09 -4.58
C ASP A 51 -0.28 0.34 -3.55
N HIS A 52 -0.63 -0.54 -2.62
CA HIS A 52 -1.58 -0.23 -1.54
C HIS A 52 -1.12 0.97 -0.72
N LEU A 53 0.16 1.01 -0.36
CA LEU A 53 0.71 2.12 0.41
C LEU A 53 0.65 3.42 -0.37
N GLY A 54 0.94 3.37 -1.67
CA GLY A 54 0.81 4.53 -2.54
C GLY A 54 -0.60 5.10 -2.54
N ASP A 55 -1.60 4.22 -2.65
CA ASP A 55 -3.00 4.64 -2.62
C ASP A 55 -3.37 5.31 -1.29
N ALA A 56 -2.88 4.78 -0.17
CA ALA A 56 -3.15 5.36 1.14
C ALA A 56 -2.47 6.73 1.30
N TYR A 57 -1.24 6.87 0.85
CA TYR A 57 -0.56 8.16 0.85
C TYR A 57 -1.34 9.21 0.04
N TRP A 58 -1.81 8.82 -1.14
CA TRP A 58 -2.58 9.72 -1.98
C TRP A 58 -3.83 10.22 -1.26
N LYS A 59 -4.58 9.32 -0.63
CA LYS A 59 -5.79 9.66 0.11
C LYS A 59 -5.51 10.61 1.27
N SER A 60 -4.32 10.52 1.87
CA SER A 60 -3.94 11.39 2.98
C SER A 60 -3.43 12.75 2.51
N GLY A 61 -3.29 12.97 1.21
CA GLY A 61 -2.72 14.18 0.63
C GLY A 61 -1.21 14.13 0.45
N ARG A 62 -0.56 13.03 0.79
CA ARG A 62 0.90 12.87 0.66
C ARG A 62 1.24 12.39 -0.75
N ARG A 63 1.05 13.29 -1.71
CA ARG A 63 1.11 12.94 -3.14
C ARG A 63 2.50 12.58 -3.65
N LYS A 64 3.54 13.23 -3.14
CA LYS A 64 4.91 12.88 -3.52
C LYS A 64 5.28 11.48 -3.08
N GLU A 65 4.87 11.13 -1.86
CA GLU A 65 5.12 9.80 -1.32
C GLU A 65 4.32 8.74 -2.07
N ALA A 66 3.08 9.05 -2.44
CA ALA A 66 2.26 8.17 -3.26
C ALA A 66 2.95 7.89 -4.59
N SER A 67 3.40 8.94 -5.26
CA SER A 67 4.09 8.81 -6.53
C SER A 67 5.35 7.95 -6.41
N SER A 68 6.13 8.15 -5.35
CA SER A 68 7.34 7.36 -5.09
C SER A 68 7.02 5.87 -4.93
N GLN A 69 5.94 5.54 -4.20
CA GLN A 69 5.55 4.15 -4.01
C GLN A 69 5.12 3.50 -5.33
N TRP A 70 4.33 4.21 -6.13
CA TRP A 70 3.89 3.68 -7.43
C TRP A 70 5.05 3.47 -8.40
N LYS A 71 6.03 4.40 -8.42
CA LYS A 71 7.23 4.21 -9.24
C LYS A 71 8.01 2.99 -8.79
N ARG A 72 8.07 2.78 -7.47
CA ARG A 72 8.75 1.61 -6.90
C ARG A 72 8.10 0.31 -7.39
N VAL A 73 6.75 0.26 -7.50
CA VAL A 73 6.05 -0.90 -8.03
C VAL A 73 6.62 -1.31 -9.38
N LEU A 74 6.81 -0.34 -10.28
CA LEU A 74 7.31 -0.62 -11.63
C LEU A 74 8.80 -1.00 -11.66
N ILE A 75 9.56 -0.57 -10.66
CA ILE A 75 10.96 -0.98 -10.51
C ILE A 75 11.02 -2.43 -10.02
N ILE A 76 10.20 -2.77 -9.02
CA ILE A 76 10.16 -4.11 -8.45
C ILE A 76 9.66 -5.12 -9.48
N GLU A 77 8.59 -4.77 -10.17
CA GLU A 77 7.91 -5.69 -11.07
C GLU A 77 7.47 -4.95 -12.33
N PRO A 78 8.39 -4.81 -13.33
CA PRO A 78 8.08 -4.05 -14.56
C PRO A 78 6.87 -4.54 -15.33
N ASN A 79 6.51 -5.83 -15.18
CA ASN A 79 5.35 -6.42 -15.84
C ASN A 79 4.19 -6.67 -14.86
N PHE A 80 4.10 -5.82 -13.83
CA PHE A 80 3.02 -5.91 -12.86
C PHE A 80 1.66 -5.94 -13.56
N LYS A 81 0.77 -6.83 -13.12
CA LYS A 81 -0.52 -7.05 -13.77
C LYS A 81 -1.38 -5.78 -13.86
N ASN A 82 -1.21 -4.84 -12.91
CA ASN A 82 -1.94 -3.57 -12.91
C ASN A 82 -1.07 -2.40 -13.38
N LYS A 83 -0.04 -2.69 -14.17
CA LYS A 83 0.91 -1.70 -14.65
C LYS A 83 0.23 -0.47 -15.27
N GLU A 84 -0.78 -0.67 -16.10
CA GLU A 84 -1.46 0.44 -16.76
C GLU A 84 -2.16 1.35 -15.76
N LYS A 85 -2.75 0.77 -14.73
CA LYS A 85 -3.36 1.55 -13.64
C LYS A 85 -2.31 2.33 -12.86
N ILE A 86 -1.14 1.74 -12.63
CA ILE A 86 -0.03 2.44 -11.96
C ILE A 86 0.40 3.64 -12.79
N LEU A 87 0.57 3.47 -14.09
CA LEU A 87 0.95 4.57 -14.99
C LEU A 87 -0.11 5.68 -14.98
N GLU A 88 -1.37 5.31 -14.99
CA GLU A 88 -2.46 6.28 -14.92
C GLU A 88 -2.44 7.05 -13.59
N LYS A 89 -2.23 6.36 -12.48
CA LYS A 89 -2.14 7.01 -11.17
C LYS A 89 -0.95 7.97 -11.11
N LEU A 90 0.18 7.61 -11.70
CA LEU A 90 1.35 8.47 -11.74
C LEU A 90 1.09 9.75 -12.53
N GLU A 91 0.28 9.67 -13.57
CA GLU A 91 -0.02 10.81 -14.43
C GLU A 91 -1.18 11.65 -13.87
N LEU A 92 -2.27 11.00 -13.45
CA LEU A 92 -3.54 11.66 -13.12
C LEU A 92 -3.91 11.59 -11.65
N GLY A 93 -3.24 10.75 -10.88
CA GLY A 93 -3.63 10.48 -9.50
C GLY A 93 -4.87 9.59 -9.42
N ILE A 94 -5.40 9.48 -8.21
CA ILE A 94 -6.63 8.73 -7.95
C ILE A 94 -7.78 9.72 -7.94
N LYS A 95 -8.81 9.44 -8.70
CA LYS A 95 -10.00 10.31 -8.80
C LYS A 95 -10.99 10.05 -7.69
#